data_7431f6a1c8465bf16aa4563ac5fdcdff
#
_entry.id   7431f6a1c8465bf16aa4563ac5fdcdff
#
_cell.length_a   1.000
_cell.length_b   1.000
_cell.length_c   1.000
_cell.angle_alpha   90.00
_cell.angle_beta   90.00
_cell.angle_gamma   90.00
#
_symmetry.space_group_name_H-M   'P 1'
#
loop_
_entity.id
_entity.type
_entity.pdbx_description
1 polymer ?
#
loop_
_entity_poly.entity_id
_entity_poly.type
_entity_poly.pdbx_seq_one_letter_code
_entity_poly.pdbx_strand_id
1 'polypeptide(L)'
;MKILVSAESFGYGPITTGLNIVKELKKYNDVKLDFIGSSIAMEQAKMSGYFENYYLCDTYDFMSLEKSKSIFEKYHIFLSSENVNGAIFALKNGIKNTYYVDNLMWMWDKIPDGLLTVKKYFISEIIPSKENFNKIGKKILNPIFVGPVRKIEVKKCSTKNQIIINLGGAESFLLDHSLIVDFYNKLLNEILSTELINSFDSIIICGGSGVINSIKLKKSSQKIKKCTLSHEAYLLEMERSSHCILASGLGNFIETVGKYKNIMYLPAINYSQLQQLEYYKKQNFGFKALNWDNFEFYKQIPKFLDEETGVNLV
;
A
#
# COMPACT_ATOMS: atom_id res chain seq x y z
N MET A 1 -20.12 10.08 15.97
CA MET A 1 -18.93 9.29 16.41
C MET A 1 -17.70 9.87 15.72
N LYS A 2 -16.57 10.05 16.45
CA LYS A 2 -15.35 10.64 15.90
C LYS A 2 -14.21 9.62 15.90
N ILE A 3 -13.61 9.36 14.74
CA ILE A 3 -12.59 8.35 14.53
C ILE A 3 -11.32 9.00 13.98
N LEU A 4 -10.18 8.73 14.61
CA LEU A 4 -8.86 9.05 14.07
C LEU A 4 -8.35 7.84 13.28
N VAL A 5 -8.00 8.05 12.03
CA VAL A 5 -7.52 7.01 11.13
C VAL A 5 -6.05 7.23 10.82
N SER A 6 -5.28 6.16 10.79
CA SER A 6 -3.89 6.18 10.35
C SER A 6 -3.60 5.00 9.45
N ALA A 7 -2.66 5.17 8.55
CA ALA A 7 -2.14 4.11 7.72
C ALA A 7 -0.62 4.20 7.66
N GLU A 8 0.03 3.05 7.54
CA GLU A 8 1.47 3.00 7.38
C GLU A 8 1.91 3.69 6.09
N SER A 9 3.06 4.37 6.13
CA SER A 9 3.55 5.22 5.04
C SER A 9 4.50 4.52 4.08
N PHE A 10 4.48 3.19 3.99
CA PHE A 10 5.23 2.48 2.99
C PHE A 10 4.34 1.96 1.86
N GLY A 11 4.57 2.43 0.65
CA GLY A 11 3.76 2.05 -0.51
C GLY A 11 2.28 2.44 -0.37
N TYR A 12 1.46 2.01 -1.31
CA TYR A 12 0.02 2.32 -1.33
C TYR A 12 -0.86 1.29 -0.60
N GLY A 13 -0.33 0.11 -0.24
CA GLY A 13 -1.11 -0.98 0.35
C GLY A 13 -1.89 -0.57 1.60
N PRO A 14 -1.20 -0.09 2.65
CA PRO A 14 -1.83 0.27 3.91
C PRO A 14 -2.88 1.37 3.77
N ILE A 15 -2.53 2.46 3.10
CA ILE A 15 -3.47 3.59 2.93
C ILE A 15 -4.68 3.20 2.09
N THR A 16 -4.50 2.40 1.03
CA THR A 16 -5.63 1.92 0.21
C THR A 16 -6.59 1.06 1.02
N THR A 17 -6.06 0.17 1.86
CA THR A 17 -6.87 -0.62 2.80
C THR A 17 -7.66 0.30 3.74
N GLY A 18 -7.00 1.28 4.36
CA GLY A 18 -7.65 2.27 5.22
C GLY A 18 -8.75 3.04 4.50
N LEU A 19 -8.50 3.52 3.29
CA LEU A 19 -9.48 4.28 2.48
C LEU A 19 -10.70 3.44 2.11
N ASN A 20 -10.53 2.14 1.81
CA ASN A 20 -11.65 1.26 1.53
C ASN A 20 -12.57 1.08 2.77
N ILE A 21 -11.98 0.95 3.97
CA ILE A 21 -12.74 0.90 5.22
C ILE A 21 -13.44 2.24 5.47
N VAL A 22 -12.74 3.33 5.31
CA VAL A 22 -13.27 4.70 5.49
C VAL A 22 -14.44 4.97 4.56
N LYS A 23 -14.35 4.55 3.30
CA LYS A 23 -15.43 4.67 2.31
C LYS A 23 -16.71 3.98 2.77
N GLU A 24 -16.60 2.80 3.39
CA GLU A 24 -17.76 2.10 3.95
C GLU A 24 -18.28 2.81 5.20
N LEU A 25 -17.41 3.30 6.09
CA LEU A 25 -17.80 4.05 7.28
C LEU A 25 -18.53 5.34 6.96
N LYS A 26 -18.18 6.03 5.87
CA LYS A 26 -18.85 7.26 5.41
C LYS A 26 -20.32 7.07 4.97
N LYS A 27 -20.78 5.84 4.80
CA LYS A 27 -22.20 5.58 4.56
C LYS A 27 -23.09 5.85 5.79
N TYR A 28 -22.45 6.00 6.96
CA TYR A 28 -23.15 6.32 8.21
C TYR A 28 -23.02 7.82 8.51
N ASN A 29 -24.11 8.55 8.55
CA ASN A 29 -24.15 10.01 8.62
C ASN A 29 -23.57 10.61 9.92
N ASP A 30 -23.49 9.83 10.99
CA ASP A 30 -23.00 10.26 12.31
C ASP A 30 -21.51 10.01 12.53
N VAL A 31 -20.78 9.55 11.50
CA VAL A 31 -19.36 9.23 11.58
C VAL A 31 -18.52 10.39 11.00
N LYS A 32 -17.69 10.98 11.87
CA LYS A 32 -16.67 11.96 11.50
C LYS A 32 -15.31 11.30 11.47
N LEU A 33 -14.55 11.54 10.43
CA LEU A 33 -13.30 10.89 10.15
C LEU A 33 -12.19 11.93 9.97
N ASP A 34 -11.12 11.77 10.76
CA ASP A 34 -9.90 12.58 10.65
C ASP A 34 -8.72 11.65 10.38
N PHE A 35 -7.70 12.14 9.68
CA PHE A 35 -6.51 11.38 9.33
C PHE A 35 -5.27 11.91 10.03
N ILE A 36 -4.42 11.01 10.51
CA ILE A 36 -3.08 11.30 11.04
C ILE A 36 -2.05 10.40 10.37
N GLY A 37 -0.96 10.98 9.89
CA GLY A 37 0.11 10.26 9.21
C GLY A 37 1.03 11.20 8.45
N SER A 38 1.88 10.65 7.61
CA SER A 38 2.88 11.40 6.84
C SER A 38 3.02 10.86 5.41
N SER A 39 3.90 11.47 4.65
CA SER A 39 4.37 11.00 3.33
C SER A 39 3.23 10.56 2.42
N ILE A 40 3.39 9.42 1.75
CA ILE A 40 2.47 8.87 0.75
C ILE A 40 1.09 8.54 1.31
N ALA A 41 0.99 8.16 2.60
CA ALA A 41 -0.29 7.92 3.24
C ALA A 41 -1.09 9.22 3.38
N MET A 42 -0.44 10.31 3.78
CA MET A 42 -1.06 11.65 3.85
C MET A 42 -1.47 12.17 2.47
N GLU A 43 -0.62 11.95 1.46
CA GLU A 43 -0.94 12.33 0.08
C GLU A 43 -2.24 11.67 -0.40
N GLN A 44 -2.35 10.36 -0.29
CA GLN A 44 -3.54 9.62 -0.71
C GLN A 44 -4.77 9.93 0.15
N ALA A 45 -4.59 10.13 1.45
CA ALA A 45 -5.67 10.57 2.33
C ALA A 45 -6.27 11.90 1.87
N LYS A 46 -5.44 12.89 1.56
CA LYS A 46 -5.88 14.21 1.04
C LYS A 46 -6.56 14.07 -0.32
N MET A 47 -5.99 13.27 -1.24
CA MET A 47 -6.57 13.06 -2.58
C MET A 47 -7.92 12.35 -2.54
N SER A 48 -8.21 11.56 -1.50
CA SER A 48 -9.49 10.87 -1.33
C SER A 48 -10.65 11.80 -1.00
N GLY A 49 -10.38 12.92 -0.31
CA GLY A 49 -11.41 13.83 0.19
C GLY A 49 -12.35 13.22 1.26
N TYR A 50 -11.94 12.12 1.91
CA TYR A 50 -12.83 11.42 2.85
C TYR A 50 -12.78 11.96 4.27
N PHE A 51 -11.75 12.72 4.65
CA PHE A 51 -11.49 13.17 6.01
C PHE A 51 -11.83 14.65 6.19
N GLU A 52 -12.27 15.02 7.40
CA GLU A 52 -12.56 16.41 7.76
C GLU A 52 -11.27 17.16 8.09
N ASN A 53 -10.36 16.53 8.83
CA ASN A 53 -9.09 17.10 9.23
C ASN A 53 -7.92 16.17 8.91
N TYR A 54 -6.74 16.77 8.70
CA TYR A 54 -5.50 16.07 8.38
C TYR A 54 -4.41 16.54 9.32
N TYR A 55 -3.79 15.63 10.05
CA TYR A 55 -2.73 15.90 11.01
C TYR A 55 -1.42 15.26 10.53
N LEU A 56 -0.41 16.10 10.29
CA LEU A 56 0.91 15.62 9.91
C LEU A 56 1.61 15.02 11.13
N CYS A 57 1.95 13.75 11.04
CA CYS A 57 2.69 13.01 12.06
C CYS A 57 3.51 11.89 11.40
N ASP A 58 4.81 11.95 11.56
CA ASP A 58 5.66 10.82 11.25
C ASP A 58 5.64 9.84 12.42
N THR A 59 5.02 8.69 12.23
CA THR A 59 4.86 7.68 13.29
C THR A 59 6.12 6.88 13.55
N TYR A 60 7.17 7.02 12.75
CA TYR A 60 8.52 6.50 13.02
C TYR A 60 9.38 7.45 13.83
N ASP A 61 9.00 8.72 13.92
CA ASP A 61 9.66 9.70 14.81
C ASP A 61 8.89 9.82 16.12
N PHE A 62 9.50 9.34 17.22
CA PHE A 62 8.93 9.42 18.55
C PHE A 62 8.59 10.86 18.95
N MET A 63 9.42 11.84 18.58
CA MET A 63 9.17 13.25 18.88
C MET A 63 7.94 13.78 18.12
N SER A 64 7.71 13.30 16.91
CA SER A 64 6.52 13.63 16.11
C SER A 64 5.25 13.06 16.75
N LEU A 65 5.31 11.80 17.25
CA LEU A 65 4.22 11.19 18.01
C LEU A 65 3.91 11.97 19.28
N GLU A 66 4.92 12.28 20.10
CA GLU A 66 4.74 13.03 21.35
C GLU A 66 4.15 14.43 21.11
N LYS A 67 4.60 15.15 20.08
CA LYS A 67 3.99 16.43 19.66
C LYS A 67 2.53 16.29 19.24
N SER A 68 2.15 15.13 18.75
CA SER A 68 0.78 14.83 18.30
C SER A 68 -0.12 14.31 19.43
N LYS A 69 0.38 14.09 20.63
CA LYS A 69 -0.35 13.52 21.77
C LYS A 69 -1.70 14.19 22.00
N SER A 70 -1.73 15.53 22.05
CA SER A 70 -2.96 16.31 22.24
C SER A 70 -4.01 16.11 21.13
N ILE A 71 -3.61 15.59 19.95
CA ILE A 71 -4.52 15.19 18.90
C ILE A 71 -5.15 13.85 19.26
N PHE A 72 -4.35 12.84 19.64
CA PHE A 72 -4.85 11.53 20.04
C PHE A 72 -5.86 11.64 21.20
N GLU A 73 -5.60 12.47 22.19
CA GLU A 73 -6.46 12.67 23.38
C GLU A 73 -7.89 13.16 23.03
N LYS A 74 -8.12 13.70 21.84
CA LYS A 74 -9.45 14.14 21.37
C LYS A 74 -10.32 13.02 20.83
N TYR A 75 -9.79 11.79 20.71
CA TYR A 75 -10.47 10.68 20.07
C TYR A 75 -10.67 9.51 21.03
N HIS A 76 -11.79 8.82 20.85
CA HIS A 76 -12.11 7.59 21.60
C HIS A 76 -11.94 6.34 20.74
N ILE A 77 -11.74 6.52 19.45
CA ILE A 77 -11.59 5.43 18.47
C ILE A 77 -10.38 5.77 17.60
N PHE A 78 -9.48 4.79 17.46
CA PHE A 78 -8.35 4.82 16.55
C PHE A 78 -8.40 3.62 15.61
N LEU A 79 -8.33 3.88 14.30
CA LEU A 79 -8.26 2.84 13.26
C LEU A 79 -6.87 2.90 12.62
N SER A 80 -6.11 1.85 12.77
CA SER A 80 -4.78 1.70 12.18
C SER A 80 -4.80 0.68 11.04
N SER A 81 -4.34 1.08 9.88
CA SER A 81 -4.03 0.16 8.78
C SER A 81 -2.52 -0.02 8.70
N GLU A 82 -2.04 -1.15 9.23
CA GLU A 82 -0.62 -1.55 9.28
C GLU A 82 0.32 -0.57 10.02
N ASN A 83 -0.17 0.52 10.58
CA ASN A 83 0.62 1.47 11.34
C ASN A 83 0.76 1.00 12.80
N VAL A 84 1.84 0.26 13.06
CA VAL A 84 2.15 -0.32 14.37
C VAL A 84 2.36 0.75 15.42
N ASN A 85 3.24 1.70 15.14
CA ASN A 85 3.64 2.73 16.10
C ASN A 85 2.47 3.62 16.50
N GLY A 86 1.65 4.02 15.52
CA GLY A 86 0.43 4.79 15.79
C GLY A 86 -0.57 4.02 16.65
N ALA A 87 -0.76 2.71 16.41
CA ALA A 87 -1.65 1.88 17.20
C ALA A 87 -1.18 1.71 18.65
N ILE A 88 0.13 1.43 18.84
CA ILE A 88 0.72 1.30 20.16
C ILE A 88 0.65 2.64 20.92
N PHE A 89 0.95 3.74 20.23
CA PHE A 89 0.87 5.08 20.84
C PHE A 89 -0.56 5.44 21.25
N ALA A 90 -1.56 5.12 20.41
CA ALA A 90 -2.97 5.32 20.75
C ALA A 90 -3.38 4.56 22.02
N LEU A 91 -2.97 3.28 22.15
CA LEU A 91 -3.24 2.47 23.34
C LEU A 91 -2.56 3.05 24.58
N LYS A 92 -1.27 3.43 24.50
CA LYS A 92 -0.51 4.05 25.60
C LYS A 92 -1.14 5.37 26.07
N ASN A 93 -1.80 6.11 25.16
CA ASN A 93 -2.52 7.34 25.49
C ASN A 93 -4.01 7.13 25.79
N GLY A 94 -4.42 5.92 26.13
CA GLY A 94 -5.74 5.61 26.68
C GLY A 94 -6.85 5.38 25.66
N ILE A 95 -6.57 5.33 24.37
CA ILE A 95 -7.59 5.02 23.35
C ILE A 95 -7.84 3.51 23.31
N LYS A 96 -8.66 3.02 24.24
CA LYS A 96 -8.98 1.59 24.38
C LYS A 96 -9.68 0.98 23.15
N ASN A 97 -10.39 1.78 22.36
CA ASN A 97 -11.01 1.34 21.10
C ASN A 97 -10.05 1.51 19.93
N THR A 98 -8.86 0.93 20.03
CA THR A 98 -7.89 0.85 18.95
C THR A 98 -8.12 -0.41 18.15
N TYR A 99 -8.34 -0.23 16.85
CA TYR A 99 -8.54 -1.29 15.85
C TYR A 99 -7.32 -1.35 14.94
N TYR A 100 -6.79 -2.54 14.72
CA TYR A 100 -5.62 -2.75 13.88
C TYR A 100 -5.95 -3.68 12.71
N VAL A 101 -5.55 -3.30 11.50
CA VAL A 101 -5.77 -4.07 10.27
C VAL A 101 -4.42 -4.48 9.72
N ASP A 102 -4.23 -5.77 9.55
CA ASP A 102 -2.99 -6.41 9.14
C ASP A 102 -3.19 -7.23 7.85
N ASN A 103 -2.58 -6.78 6.77
CA ASN A 103 -2.52 -7.55 5.52
C ASN A 103 -1.23 -8.37 5.40
N LEU A 104 -0.33 -8.27 6.39
CA LEU A 104 1.01 -8.83 6.36
C LEU A 104 1.27 -9.88 7.45
N MET A 105 0.22 -10.36 8.14
CA MET A 105 0.33 -11.41 9.18
C MET A 105 1.19 -12.61 8.74
N TRP A 106 1.17 -12.95 7.47
CA TRP A 106 1.95 -14.02 6.88
C TRP A 106 3.46 -13.78 6.86
N MET A 107 3.90 -12.52 7.05
CA MET A 107 5.32 -12.12 7.02
C MET A 107 5.93 -11.92 8.42
N TRP A 108 5.13 -11.76 9.46
CA TRP A 108 5.64 -11.47 10.79
C TRP A 108 6.49 -12.62 11.33
N ASP A 109 7.65 -12.32 11.90
CA ASP A 109 8.42 -13.24 12.71
C ASP A 109 7.94 -13.23 14.17
N LYS A 110 7.54 -12.05 14.67
CA LYS A 110 6.95 -11.86 16.01
C LYS A 110 5.97 -10.68 15.96
N ILE A 111 4.86 -10.80 16.68
CA ILE A 111 3.92 -9.69 16.84
C ILE A 111 4.39 -8.78 17.96
N PRO A 112 4.49 -7.46 17.74
CA PRO A 112 4.82 -6.50 18.80
C PRO A 112 3.87 -6.59 19.98
N ASP A 113 4.41 -6.67 21.21
CA ASP A 113 3.61 -6.86 22.42
C ASP A 113 2.55 -5.77 22.60
N GLY A 114 2.85 -4.54 22.17
CA GLY A 114 1.90 -3.42 22.23
C GLY A 114 0.64 -3.61 21.36
N LEU A 115 0.66 -4.48 20.35
CA LEU A 115 -0.51 -4.78 19.52
C LEU A 115 -1.39 -5.90 20.08
N LEU A 116 -0.90 -6.69 21.03
CA LEU A 116 -1.62 -7.87 21.54
C LEU A 116 -2.97 -7.52 22.19
N THR A 117 -3.12 -6.30 22.69
CA THR A 117 -4.27 -5.83 23.46
C THR A 117 -5.20 -4.88 22.68
N VAL A 118 -5.02 -4.73 21.39
CA VAL A 118 -5.96 -3.92 20.58
C VAL A 118 -7.38 -4.44 20.70
N LYS A 119 -8.36 -3.55 20.57
CA LYS A 119 -9.78 -3.89 20.71
C LYS A 119 -10.20 -4.99 19.75
N LYS A 120 -9.72 -4.93 18.51
CA LYS A 120 -9.83 -5.97 17.48
C LYS A 120 -8.60 -5.92 16.58
N TYR A 121 -8.07 -7.09 16.27
CA TYR A 121 -6.97 -7.30 15.34
C TYR A 121 -7.50 -8.02 14.10
N PHE A 122 -7.69 -7.29 13.00
CA PHE A 122 -8.17 -7.83 11.74
C PHE A 122 -7.02 -8.38 10.92
N ILE A 123 -7.11 -9.64 10.53
CA ILE A 123 -6.08 -10.36 9.79
C ILE A 123 -6.63 -10.69 8.41
N SER A 124 -6.00 -10.18 7.37
CA SER A 124 -6.38 -10.47 5.98
C SER A 124 -5.90 -11.86 5.57
N GLU A 125 -6.81 -12.68 5.05
CA GLU A 125 -6.56 -14.07 4.62
C GLU A 125 -6.36 -14.19 3.10
N ILE A 126 -5.50 -13.39 2.51
CA ILE A 126 -5.23 -13.45 1.07
C ILE A 126 -4.07 -14.39 0.76
N ILE A 127 -3.05 -14.36 1.59
CA ILE A 127 -1.91 -15.27 1.64
C ILE A 127 -2.06 -16.05 2.94
N PRO A 128 -1.53 -17.27 3.09
CA PRO A 128 -1.83 -18.14 4.24
C PRO A 128 -1.41 -17.53 5.59
N SER A 129 -2.13 -16.51 6.02
CA SER A 129 -1.94 -15.82 7.29
C SER A 129 -2.24 -16.68 8.49
N LYS A 130 -3.17 -17.66 8.37
CA LYS A 130 -3.53 -18.59 9.46
C LYS A 130 -2.36 -19.46 9.90
N GLU A 131 -1.54 -19.92 8.97
CA GLU A 131 -0.38 -20.74 9.33
C GLU A 131 0.59 -19.98 10.20
N ASN A 132 0.90 -18.73 9.82
CA ASN A 132 1.79 -17.89 10.59
C ASN A 132 1.17 -17.44 11.91
N PHE A 133 -0.11 -17.04 11.89
CA PHE A 133 -0.86 -16.75 13.11
C PHE A 133 -0.81 -17.90 14.13
N ASN A 134 -0.95 -19.16 13.70
CA ASN A 134 -0.88 -20.32 14.59
C ASN A 134 0.50 -20.47 15.24
N LYS A 135 1.56 -19.96 14.65
CA LYS A 135 2.91 -19.97 15.20
C LYS A 135 3.14 -18.81 16.18
N ILE A 136 2.79 -17.61 15.81
CA ILE A 136 3.20 -16.39 16.53
C ILE A 136 2.03 -15.54 17.07
N GLY A 137 0.82 -15.67 16.54
CA GLY A 137 -0.32 -14.80 16.82
C GLY A 137 -1.21 -15.21 17.99
N LYS A 138 -0.94 -16.35 18.65
CA LYS A 138 -1.82 -16.92 19.71
C LYS A 138 -2.02 -16.01 20.93
N LYS A 139 -1.13 -15.05 21.15
CA LYS A 139 -1.23 -14.07 22.24
C LYS A 139 -2.15 -12.89 21.93
N ILE A 140 -2.54 -12.71 20.66
CA ILE A 140 -3.49 -11.66 20.28
C ILE A 140 -4.85 -11.95 20.90
N LEU A 141 -5.38 -11.03 21.70
CA LEU A 141 -6.59 -11.27 22.49
C LEU A 141 -7.86 -11.36 21.64
N ASN A 142 -7.98 -10.58 20.59
CA ASN A 142 -9.22 -10.45 19.80
C ASN A 142 -8.96 -10.51 18.29
N PRO A 143 -8.40 -11.62 17.76
CA PRO A 143 -8.16 -11.75 16.32
C PRO A 143 -9.46 -11.96 15.56
N ILE A 144 -9.56 -11.35 14.38
CA ILE A 144 -10.65 -11.54 13.42
C ILE A 144 -10.05 -11.77 12.04
N PHE A 145 -10.25 -12.93 11.48
CA PHE A 145 -9.87 -13.21 10.10
C PHE A 145 -10.91 -12.64 9.14
N VAL A 146 -10.44 -11.90 8.15
CA VAL A 146 -11.28 -11.24 7.14
C VAL A 146 -10.77 -11.56 5.74
N GLY A 147 -11.66 -11.52 4.76
CA GLY A 147 -11.25 -11.54 3.36
C GLY A 147 -10.49 -10.26 2.95
N PRO A 148 -10.14 -10.13 1.68
CA PRO A 148 -9.51 -8.92 1.17
C PRO A 148 -10.33 -7.67 1.49
N VAL A 149 -9.69 -6.68 2.11
CA VAL A 149 -10.35 -5.40 2.45
C VAL A 149 -10.40 -4.54 1.19
N ARG A 150 -11.15 -5.01 0.20
CA ARG A 150 -11.35 -4.30 -1.07
C ARG A 150 -12.71 -4.62 -1.65
N LYS A 151 -13.42 -3.58 -2.03
CA LYS A 151 -14.61 -3.70 -2.82
C LYS A 151 -14.27 -3.43 -4.27
N ILE A 152 -14.42 -4.42 -5.10
CA ILE A 152 -14.16 -4.32 -6.52
C ILE A 152 -15.47 -3.92 -7.21
N GLU A 153 -15.73 -2.63 -7.29
CA GLU A 153 -16.80 -2.10 -8.15
C GLU A 153 -16.23 -1.90 -9.55
N VAL A 154 -16.65 -2.73 -10.48
CA VAL A 154 -16.31 -2.57 -11.90
C VAL A 154 -17.26 -1.54 -12.50
N LYS A 155 -16.81 -0.32 -12.72
CA LYS A 155 -17.50 0.60 -13.61
C LYS A 155 -17.16 0.16 -15.04
N LYS A 156 -18.14 -0.34 -15.79
CA LYS A 156 -17.93 -0.64 -17.20
C LYS A 156 -17.55 0.64 -17.93
N CYS A 157 -16.31 0.72 -18.39
CA CYS A 157 -15.81 1.81 -19.22
C CYS A 157 -15.48 1.29 -20.60
N SER A 158 -15.52 2.14 -21.62
CA SER A 158 -14.98 1.80 -22.95
C SER A 158 -13.47 1.65 -22.84
N THR A 159 -12.95 0.50 -23.28
CA THR A 159 -11.51 0.25 -23.34
C THR A 159 -10.87 1.12 -24.42
N LYS A 160 -9.75 1.74 -24.09
CA LYS A 160 -8.91 2.53 -24.98
C LYS A 160 -7.67 1.73 -25.36
N ASN A 161 -7.08 2.04 -26.49
CA ASN A 161 -5.74 1.54 -26.86
C ASN A 161 -4.67 2.27 -26.01
N GLN A 162 -4.70 2.03 -24.72
CA GLN A 162 -3.90 2.67 -23.69
C GLN A 162 -3.20 1.61 -22.85
N ILE A 163 -1.99 1.90 -22.43
CA ILE A 163 -1.27 1.14 -21.42
C ILE A 163 -1.09 1.99 -20.16
N ILE A 164 -1.37 1.39 -19.02
CA ILE A 164 -1.04 1.97 -17.72
C ILE A 164 0.13 1.23 -17.09
N ILE A 165 1.14 1.98 -16.63
CA ILE A 165 2.31 1.48 -15.91
C ILE A 165 2.24 2.06 -14.50
N ASN A 166 1.91 1.23 -13.51
CA ASN A 166 1.81 1.66 -12.13
C ASN A 166 3.03 1.20 -11.33
N LEU A 167 3.82 2.16 -10.86
CA LEU A 167 5.02 1.94 -10.04
C LEU A 167 4.69 1.68 -8.55
N GLY A 168 3.41 1.77 -8.18
CA GLY A 168 2.99 1.73 -6.77
C GLY A 168 3.36 3.01 -6.02
N GLY A 169 3.32 2.94 -4.70
CA GLY A 169 3.78 4.04 -3.86
C GLY A 169 5.27 4.26 -3.99
N ALA A 170 6.02 3.17 -4.03
CA ALA A 170 7.48 3.15 -4.21
C ALA A 170 8.24 4.01 -3.18
N GLU A 171 7.62 4.32 -2.05
CA GLU A 171 8.23 5.02 -0.93
C GLU A 171 8.26 4.09 0.28
N SER A 172 9.38 4.09 0.98
CA SER A 172 9.58 3.38 2.25
C SER A 172 10.77 4.00 2.95
N PHE A 173 10.70 4.15 4.26
CA PHE A 173 11.84 4.56 5.09
C PHE A 173 12.98 3.54 5.08
N LEU A 174 12.71 2.29 4.67
CA LEU A 174 13.70 1.21 4.56
C LEU A 174 14.44 1.18 3.22
N LEU A 175 14.02 1.97 2.25
CA LEU A 175 14.56 1.94 0.89
C LEU A 175 15.18 3.29 0.54
N ASP A 176 16.40 3.25 0.03
CA ASP A 176 17.03 4.45 -0.52
C ASP A 176 16.24 4.93 -1.75
N HIS A 177 15.73 6.16 -1.66
CA HIS A 177 14.93 6.77 -2.70
C HIS A 177 15.71 6.85 -4.04
N SER A 178 17.01 7.13 -3.99
CA SER A 178 17.83 7.22 -5.20
C SER A 178 17.94 5.89 -5.92
N LEU A 179 18.07 4.79 -5.19
CA LEU A 179 18.11 3.44 -5.76
C LEU A 179 16.80 3.07 -6.43
N ILE A 180 15.66 3.42 -5.81
CA ILE A 180 14.33 3.18 -6.39
C ILE A 180 14.17 3.99 -7.69
N VAL A 181 14.53 5.25 -7.68
CA VAL A 181 14.45 6.13 -8.86
C VAL A 181 15.34 5.63 -9.99
N ASP A 182 16.57 5.23 -9.68
CA ASP A 182 17.49 4.67 -10.68
C ASP A 182 16.98 3.36 -11.28
N PHE A 183 16.43 2.50 -10.44
CA PHE A 183 15.78 1.27 -10.89
C PHE A 183 14.65 1.57 -11.87
N TYR A 184 13.71 2.43 -11.48
CA TYR A 184 12.58 2.75 -12.36
C TYR A 184 12.99 3.53 -13.60
N ASN A 185 14.02 4.37 -13.54
CA ASN A 185 14.57 5.03 -14.72
C ASN A 185 15.08 4.00 -15.74
N LYS A 186 15.84 3.00 -15.30
CA LYS A 186 16.34 1.92 -16.17
C LYS A 186 15.17 1.12 -16.74
N LEU A 187 14.30 0.61 -15.86
CA LEU A 187 13.17 -0.25 -16.22
C LEU A 187 12.21 0.43 -17.21
N LEU A 188 11.80 1.66 -16.93
CA LEU A 188 10.89 2.40 -17.79
C LEU A 188 11.51 2.71 -19.15
N ASN A 189 12.79 3.08 -19.19
CA ASN A 189 13.45 3.35 -20.47
C ASN A 189 13.55 2.08 -21.33
N GLU A 190 13.79 0.91 -20.72
CA GLU A 190 13.74 -0.38 -21.44
C GLU A 190 12.34 -0.67 -21.96
N ILE A 191 11.32 -0.60 -21.10
CA ILE A 191 9.92 -0.82 -21.50
C ILE A 191 9.53 0.13 -22.65
N LEU A 192 9.84 1.42 -22.52
CA LEU A 192 9.50 2.44 -23.51
C LEU A 192 10.29 2.32 -24.83
N SER A 193 11.39 1.58 -24.84
CA SER A 193 12.18 1.31 -26.05
C SER A 193 11.59 0.17 -26.90
N THR A 194 10.73 -0.66 -26.33
CA THR A 194 10.13 -1.80 -27.05
C THR A 194 9.19 -1.35 -28.15
N GLU A 195 9.10 -2.12 -29.23
CA GLU A 195 8.15 -1.87 -30.33
C GLU A 195 6.70 -1.93 -29.89
N LEU A 196 6.40 -2.80 -28.90
CA LEU A 196 5.06 -2.94 -28.33
C LEU A 196 4.48 -1.59 -27.87
N ILE A 197 5.31 -0.76 -27.24
CA ILE A 197 4.88 0.55 -26.73
C ILE A 197 4.43 1.52 -27.85
N ASN A 198 4.98 1.37 -29.04
CA ASN A 198 4.63 2.23 -30.17
C ASN A 198 3.19 1.98 -30.67
N SER A 199 2.62 0.81 -30.41
CA SER A 199 1.26 0.45 -30.81
C SER A 199 0.16 1.11 -29.98
N PHE A 200 0.48 1.68 -28.82
CA PHE A 200 -0.49 2.36 -27.97
C PHE A 200 -0.67 3.82 -28.34
N ASP A 201 -1.91 4.32 -28.24
CA ASP A 201 -2.26 5.72 -28.46
C ASP A 201 -1.93 6.59 -27.23
N SER A 202 -1.93 5.99 -26.03
CA SER A 202 -1.65 6.66 -24.76
C SER A 202 -0.91 5.74 -23.80
N ILE A 203 0.04 6.33 -23.08
CA ILE A 203 0.84 5.67 -22.04
C ILE A 203 0.72 6.48 -20.75
N ILE A 204 0.14 5.86 -19.72
CA ILE A 204 0.06 6.48 -18.39
C ILE A 204 1.10 5.82 -17.49
N ILE A 205 2.02 6.61 -16.93
CA ILE A 205 2.96 6.17 -15.91
C ILE A 205 2.55 6.82 -14.61
N CYS A 206 2.14 6.02 -13.63
CA CYS A 206 1.66 6.54 -12.34
C CYS A 206 2.35 5.87 -11.15
N GLY A 207 2.37 6.59 -10.03
CA GLY A 207 3.01 6.15 -8.77
C GLY A 207 3.00 7.25 -7.73
N GLY A 208 3.73 7.06 -6.62
CA GLY A 208 3.95 8.07 -5.59
C GLY A 208 4.60 9.33 -6.15
N SER A 209 4.20 10.50 -5.64
CA SER A 209 4.64 11.79 -6.18
C SER A 209 6.15 11.97 -6.12
N GLY A 210 6.80 11.52 -5.06
CA GLY A 210 8.25 11.58 -4.88
C GLY A 210 8.99 10.86 -6.00
N VAL A 211 8.57 9.64 -6.34
CA VAL A 211 9.20 8.87 -7.41
C VAL A 211 8.83 9.41 -8.79
N ILE A 212 7.54 9.66 -9.04
CA ILE A 212 7.06 10.15 -10.36
C ILE A 212 7.74 11.46 -10.78
N ASN A 213 7.94 12.38 -9.83
CA ASN A 213 8.61 13.65 -10.09
C ASN A 213 10.12 13.48 -10.37
N SER A 214 10.72 12.45 -9.81
CA SER A 214 12.16 12.15 -9.95
C SER A 214 12.50 11.32 -11.19
N ILE A 215 11.52 10.66 -11.82
CA ILE A 215 11.72 9.84 -13.02
C ILE A 215 12.15 10.68 -14.23
N LYS A 216 13.24 10.28 -14.87
CA LYS A 216 13.81 10.87 -16.09
C LYS A 216 13.67 9.91 -17.25
N LEU A 217 12.77 10.21 -18.19
CA LEU A 217 12.58 9.40 -19.39
C LEU A 217 13.48 9.93 -20.52
N LYS A 218 14.19 9.02 -21.19
CA LYS A 218 14.99 9.34 -22.39
C LYS A 218 14.09 9.70 -23.58
N LYS A 219 12.94 9.06 -23.68
CA LYS A 219 11.94 9.28 -24.75
C LYS A 219 10.82 10.17 -24.20
N SER A 220 10.70 11.38 -24.74
CA SER A 220 9.55 12.21 -24.51
C SER A 220 8.58 12.10 -25.70
N SER A 221 7.30 11.98 -25.42
CA SER A 221 6.24 11.94 -26.44
C SER A 221 4.97 12.49 -25.83
N GLN A 222 4.14 13.18 -26.60
CA GLN A 222 2.81 13.63 -26.17
C GLN A 222 1.89 12.47 -25.74
N LYS A 223 2.21 11.24 -26.17
CA LYS A 223 1.51 10.03 -25.74
C LYS A 223 1.79 9.64 -24.29
N ILE A 224 2.91 10.08 -23.71
CA ILE A 224 3.37 9.66 -22.38
C ILE A 224 2.96 10.71 -21.34
N LYS A 225 2.16 10.28 -20.37
CA LYS A 225 1.75 11.11 -19.24
C LYS A 225 2.29 10.50 -17.94
N LYS A 226 3.07 11.29 -17.18
CA LYS A 226 3.46 10.94 -15.81
C LYS A 226 2.52 11.64 -14.83
N CYS A 227 1.97 10.91 -13.85
CA CYS A 227 1.06 11.50 -12.86
C CYS A 227 0.99 10.67 -11.58
N THR A 228 0.62 11.32 -10.49
CA THR A 228 0.11 10.67 -9.30
C THR A 228 -1.41 10.65 -9.37
N LEU A 229 -2.02 9.52 -9.08
CA LEU A 229 -3.47 9.32 -9.15
C LEU A 229 -4.01 8.99 -7.75
N SER A 230 -5.20 9.51 -7.45
CA SER A 230 -5.96 8.96 -6.33
C SER A 230 -6.31 7.50 -6.61
N HIS A 231 -6.56 6.73 -5.56
CA HIS A 231 -6.93 5.31 -5.72
C HIS A 231 -8.12 5.11 -6.69
N GLU A 232 -9.16 5.94 -6.57
CA GLU A 232 -10.32 5.85 -7.46
C GLU A 232 -9.99 6.21 -8.92
N ALA A 233 -9.17 7.25 -9.13
CA ALA A 233 -8.72 7.63 -10.47
C ALA A 233 -7.83 6.54 -11.09
N TYR A 234 -6.96 5.92 -10.29
CA TYR A 234 -6.14 4.79 -10.72
C TYR A 234 -7.00 3.61 -11.20
N LEU A 235 -7.98 3.19 -10.39
CA LEU A 235 -8.89 2.11 -10.78
C LEU A 235 -9.63 2.42 -12.08
N LEU A 236 -10.08 3.65 -12.27
CA LEU A 236 -10.76 4.08 -13.48
C LEU A 236 -9.83 4.03 -14.71
N GLU A 237 -8.59 4.50 -14.59
CA GLU A 237 -7.62 4.44 -15.69
C GLU A 237 -7.19 3.01 -16.00
N MET A 238 -7.08 2.14 -15.00
CA MET A 238 -6.83 0.72 -15.18
C MET A 238 -7.96 0.04 -15.96
N GLU A 239 -9.23 0.33 -15.63
CA GLU A 239 -10.40 -0.17 -16.35
C GLU A 239 -10.44 0.29 -17.83
N ARG A 240 -9.98 1.50 -18.10
CA ARG A 240 -9.91 2.06 -19.45
C ARG A 240 -8.78 1.50 -20.29
N SER A 241 -7.73 0.97 -19.64
CA SER A 241 -6.52 0.53 -20.32
C SER A 241 -6.68 -0.87 -20.92
N SER A 242 -6.21 -1.05 -22.15
CA SER A 242 -6.15 -2.38 -22.79
C SER A 242 -5.05 -3.26 -22.20
N HIS A 243 -4.01 -2.64 -21.63
CA HIS A 243 -2.87 -3.33 -21.02
C HIS A 243 -2.46 -2.64 -19.71
N CYS A 244 -2.02 -3.45 -18.75
CA CYS A 244 -1.58 -2.97 -17.44
C CYS A 244 -0.22 -3.57 -17.09
N ILE A 245 0.75 -2.73 -16.74
CA ILE A 245 2.03 -3.13 -16.13
C ILE A 245 2.03 -2.56 -14.71
N LEU A 246 2.02 -3.42 -13.69
CA LEU A 246 1.69 -3.02 -12.34
C LEU A 246 2.77 -3.42 -11.34
N ALA A 247 3.05 -2.56 -10.38
CA ALA A 247 3.84 -2.95 -9.22
C ALA A 247 3.25 -4.20 -8.55
N SER A 248 4.13 -5.09 -8.12
CA SER A 248 3.79 -6.44 -7.65
C SER A 248 3.17 -6.50 -6.25
N GLY A 249 2.72 -5.37 -5.72
CA GLY A 249 2.08 -5.31 -4.40
C GLY A 249 0.72 -6.01 -4.35
N LEU A 250 0.40 -6.53 -3.15
CA LEU A 250 -0.83 -7.27 -2.86
C LEU A 250 -2.10 -6.56 -3.35
N GLY A 251 -2.10 -5.23 -3.24
CA GLY A 251 -3.20 -4.41 -3.70
C GLY A 251 -3.53 -4.58 -5.16
N ASN A 252 -2.55 -4.41 -6.01
CA ASN A 252 -2.73 -4.57 -7.46
C ASN A 252 -3.16 -5.98 -7.81
N PHE A 253 -2.61 -6.99 -7.14
CA PHE A 253 -3.00 -8.38 -7.35
C PHE A 253 -4.49 -8.61 -7.07
N ILE A 254 -4.98 -8.20 -5.89
CA ILE A 254 -6.38 -8.40 -5.51
C ILE A 254 -7.33 -7.65 -6.45
N GLU A 255 -6.96 -6.47 -6.90
CA GLU A 255 -7.77 -5.66 -7.80
C GLU A 255 -7.86 -6.24 -9.21
N THR A 256 -6.90 -7.06 -9.61
CA THR A 256 -6.75 -7.52 -11.00
C THR A 256 -6.99 -9.00 -11.20
N VAL A 257 -6.78 -9.83 -10.18
CA VAL A 257 -6.93 -11.28 -10.30
C VAL A 257 -8.32 -11.67 -10.79
N GLY A 258 -8.36 -12.49 -11.82
CA GLY A 258 -9.62 -12.98 -12.43
C GLY A 258 -10.41 -11.98 -13.28
N LYS A 259 -9.97 -10.73 -13.41
CA LYS A 259 -10.69 -9.68 -14.14
C LYS A 259 -10.06 -9.29 -15.46
N TYR A 260 -8.74 -9.15 -15.47
CA TYR A 260 -8.01 -8.58 -16.60
C TYR A 260 -7.16 -9.64 -17.28
N LYS A 261 -7.12 -9.60 -18.63
CA LYS A 261 -6.36 -10.57 -19.42
C LYS A 261 -4.93 -10.12 -19.73
N ASN A 262 -4.69 -8.81 -19.80
CA ASN A 262 -3.43 -8.23 -20.25
C ASN A 262 -2.71 -7.51 -19.11
N ILE A 263 -2.37 -8.29 -18.06
CA ILE A 263 -1.61 -7.78 -16.94
C ILE A 263 -0.22 -8.38 -16.93
N MET A 264 0.75 -7.53 -16.61
CA MET A 264 2.12 -7.90 -16.31
C MET A 264 2.55 -7.21 -15.01
N TYR A 265 3.22 -7.94 -14.13
CA TYR A 265 3.73 -7.36 -12.89
C TYR A 265 5.18 -6.93 -13.07
N LEU A 266 5.50 -5.75 -12.54
CA LEU A 266 6.86 -5.24 -12.41
C LEU A 266 7.67 -6.13 -11.45
N PRO A 267 9.01 -6.16 -11.59
CA PRO A 267 9.86 -6.77 -10.59
C PRO A 267 9.61 -6.18 -9.21
N ALA A 268 9.77 -7.00 -8.18
CA ALA A 268 9.62 -6.57 -6.79
C ALA A 268 10.69 -5.54 -6.41
N ILE A 269 10.33 -4.52 -5.64
CA ILE A 269 11.26 -3.52 -5.09
C ILE A 269 11.48 -3.68 -3.59
N ASN A 270 10.80 -4.64 -2.96
CA ASN A 270 10.99 -4.97 -1.56
C ASN A 270 10.68 -6.44 -1.29
N TYR A 271 11.10 -6.92 -0.12
CA TYR A 271 10.99 -8.33 0.25
C TYR A 271 9.54 -8.84 0.27
N SER A 272 8.60 -8.02 0.74
CA SER A 272 7.17 -8.33 0.74
C SER A 272 6.66 -8.62 -0.68
N GLN A 273 6.98 -7.75 -1.63
CA GLN A 273 6.59 -7.94 -3.03
C GLN A 273 7.25 -9.18 -3.65
N LEU A 274 8.51 -9.46 -3.31
CA LEU A 274 9.20 -10.65 -3.80
C LEU A 274 8.49 -11.92 -3.33
N GLN A 275 8.19 -12.04 -2.04
CA GLN A 275 7.46 -13.18 -1.50
C GLN A 275 6.05 -13.32 -2.06
N GLN A 276 5.37 -12.19 -2.29
CA GLN A 276 4.06 -12.20 -2.95
C GLN A 276 4.14 -12.76 -4.37
N LEU A 277 5.09 -12.32 -5.18
CA LEU A 277 5.29 -12.84 -6.54
C LEU A 277 5.60 -14.33 -6.53
N GLU A 278 6.46 -14.81 -5.64
CA GLU A 278 6.77 -16.23 -5.48
C GLU A 278 5.52 -17.03 -5.09
N TYR A 279 4.72 -16.51 -4.17
CA TYR A 279 3.47 -17.13 -3.77
C TYR A 279 2.48 -17.21 -4.94
N TYR A 280 2.28 -16.13 -5.69
CA TYR A 280 1.37 -16.11 -6.84
C TYR A 280 1.81 -17.10 -7.92
N LYS A 281 3.11 -17.18 -8.19
CA LYS A 281 3.70 -18.13 -9.12
C LYS A 281 3.47 -19.57 -8.66
N LYS A 282 3.69 -19.86 -7.39
CA LYS A 282 3.49 -21.18 -6.79
C LYS A 282 2.02 -21.63 -6.86
N GLN A 283 1.08 -20.70 -6.69
CA GLN A 283 -0.36 -20.99 -6.76
C GLN A 283 -0.89 -21.05 -8.20
N ASN A 284 -0.06 -20.80 -9.20
CA ASN A 284 -0.43 -20.80 -10.62
C ASN A 284 -1.65 -19.91 -10.96
N PHE A 285 -1.67 -18.71 -10.42
CA PHE A 285 -2.75 -17.74 -10.67
C PHE A 285 -2.78 -17.19 -12.11
N GLY A 286 -1.99 -17.75 -13.03
CA GLY A 286 -2.01 -17.37 -14.44
C GLY A 286 -1.51 -15.95 -14.73
N PHE A 287 -0.64 -15.42 -13.89
CA PHE A 287 -0.09 -14.07 -14.05
C PHE A 287 1.26 -14.09 -14.80
N LYS A 288 1.58 -12.94 -15.40
CA LYS A 288 2.87 -12.69 -16.04
C LYS A 288 3.63 -11.67 -15.19
N ALA A 289 4.90 -11.94 -14.92
CA ALA A 289 5.79 -11.01 -14.27
C ALA A 289 6.99 -10.73 -15.14
N LEU A 290 7.43 -9.48 -15.18
CA LEU A 290 8.72 -9.12 -15.73
C LEU A 290 9.82 -9.67 -14.83
N ASN A 291 10.73 -10.45 -15.41
CA ASN A 291 11.92 -10.91 -14.72
C ASN A 291 13.10 -10.03 -15.11
N TRP A 292 13.82 -9.52 -14.12
CA TRP A 292 15.02 -8.74 -14.35
C TRP A 292 16.19 -9.38 -13.61
N ASP A 293 16.73 -10.45 -14.19
CA ASP A 293 17.74 -11.32 -13.56
C ASP A 293 19.07 -10.62 -13.26
N ASN A 294 19.36 -9.52 -13.95
CA ASN A 294 20.62 -8.77 -13.81
C ASN A 294 20.57 -7.67 -12.76
N PHE A 295 19.47 -7.56 -11.99
CA PHE A 295 19.32 -6.50 -11.03
C PHE A 295 19.62 -6.98 -9.60
N GLU A 296 20.79 -6.59 -9.06
CA GLU A 296 21.21 -6.97 -7.70
C GLU A 296 20.41 -6.30 -6.58
N PHE A 297 19.40 -5.52 -6.91
CA PHE A 297 18.55 -4.81 -5.97
C PHE A 297 17.95 -5.74 -4.89
N TYR A 298 17.57 -6.95 -5.25
CA TYR A 298 17.02 -7.93 -4.32
C TYR A 298 17.96 -8.32 -3.18
N LYS A 299 19.27 -8.24 -3.39
CA LYS A 299 20.27 -8.51 -2.35
C LYS A 299 20.32 -7.44 -1.26
N GLN A 300 19.77 -6.25 -1.55
CA GLN A 300 19.77 -5.09 -0.67
C GLN A 300 18.42 -4.88 0.03
N ILE A 301 17.39 -5.71 -0.26
CA ILE A 301 16.07 -5.58 0.35
C ILE A 301 16.11 -6.18 1.76
N PRO A 302 15.92 -5.37 2.81
CA PRO A 302 15.84 -5.88 4.16
C PRO A 302 14.57 -6.71 4.34
N LYS A 303 14.66 -7.78 5.14
CA LYS A 303 13.49 -8.38 5.75
C LYS A 303 12.92 -7.35 6.71
N PHE A 304 11.73 -6.83 6.46
CA PHE A 304 11.06 -6.04 7.47
C PHE A 304 9.94 -6.84 8.13
N LEU A 305 9.46 -6.33 9.25
CA LEU A 305 8.55 -6.96 10.18
C LEU A 305 9.24 -7.93 11.16
N ASP A 306 10.55 -7.84 11.34
CA ASP A 306 11.20 -8.35 12.53
C ASP A 306 11.15 -7.31 13.68
N GLU A 307 11.51 -7.74 14.88
CA GLU A 307 11.55 -6.85 16.05
C GLU A 307 12.54 -5.70 15.90
N GLU A 308 13.63 -5.90 15.19
CA GLU A 308 14.67 -4.89 15.02
C GLU A 308 14.26 -3.78 14.06
N THR A 309 13.53 -4.11 13.00
CA THR A 309 13.13 -3.13 11.98
C THR A 309 11.74 -2.54 12.20
N GLY A 310 10.84 -3.21 12.94
CA GLY A 310 9.46 -2.78 13.16
C GLY A 310 9.20 -2.14 14.52
N VAL A 311 10.01 -2.42 15.55
CA VAL A 311 9.72 -2.06 16.95
C VAL A 311 10.77 -1.15 17.59
N ASN A 312 11.98 -1.09 17.10
CA ASN A 312 13.06 -0.28 17.70
C ASN A 312 12.87 1.24 17.52
N LEU A 313 11.74 1.67 17.00
CA LEU A 313 11.38 3.08 16.83
C LEU A 313 10.30 3.55 17.80
N VAL A 314 9.97 2.74 18.83
CA VAL A 314 8.96 3.12 19.86
C VAL A 314 9.54 3.12 21.24
#